data_d06905edac3f2a1e2c04dfd260e85547
#
_entry.id   d06905edac3f2a1e2c04dfd260e85547
#
_cell.length_a   1.000
_cell.length_b   1.000
_cell.length_c   1.000
_cell.angle_alpha   90.00
_cell.angle_beta   90.00
_cell.angle_gamma   90.00
#
_symmetry.space_group_name_H-M   'P 1'
#
loop_
_entity.id
_entity.type
_entity.pdbx_description
1 polymer ?
#
loop_
_entity_poly.entity_id
_entity_poly.type
_entity_poly.pdbx_seq_one_letter_code
_entity_poly.pdbx_strand_id
1 'polypeptide(L)'
;MRLINRPFYMDKLSKVAGSPDIKVITGIRRCGKSKLLEAFASQLRSNDPSANVIHVNFNLLEFEPLAEYHALHTYVEKHYIEGCRNIVMIDEVQMCEGFERAINSLHASEKYDIYITGSNAFLLSSDLSTLFTGRTVEIEVFPFSLAEFSAYQEITSPAEALARYVREGGMPGSYIYQDERMRFSYISDVLETLILRDIRQKYRIRNAEQLKRSCEFLMDNVCLLYTSPSPRD
;
A
#
# COMPACT_ATOMS: atom_id res chain seq x y z
N MET A 1 18.50 -0.77 -0.09
CA MET A 1 17.57 0.11 0.66
C MET A 1 17.44 -0.45 2.06
N ARG A 2 17.70 0.35 3.10
CA ARG A 2 17.58 -0.08 4.50
C ARG A 2 16.10 -0.34 4.82
N LEU A 3 15.79 -1.51 5.37
CA LEU A 3 14.44 -1.78 5.89
C LEU A 3 14.27 -1.03 7.20
N ILE A 4 13.17 -0.30 7.32
CA ILE A 4 12.73 0.28 8.59
C ILE A 4 11.68 -0.62 9.19
N ASN A 5 11.85 -0.90 10.46
CA ASN A 5 10.75 -1.36 11.27
C ASN A 5 9.75 -0.19 11.44
N ARG A 6 8.51 -0.40 11.00
CA ARG A 6 7.39 0.53 11.12
C ARG A 6 6.46 0.06 12.26
N PRO A 7 6.80 0.31 13.52
CA PRO A 7 6.16 -0.34 14.67
C PRO A 7 4.65 -0.13 14.71
N PHE A 8 4.19 1.06 14.33
CA PHE A 8 2.77 1.38 14.28
C PHE A 8 1.98 0.46 13.34
N TYR A 9 2.49 0.20 12.15
CA TYR A 9 1.83 -0.68 11.18
C TYR A 9 2.02 -2.15 11.53
N MET A 10 3.20 -2.52 12.04
CA MET A 10 3.47 -3.89 12.50
C MET A 10 2.56 -4.28 13.65
N ASP A 11 2.30 -3.36 14.60
CA ASP A 11 1.35 -3.57 15.70
C ASP A 11 -0.09 -3.71 15.17
N LYS A 12 -0.50 -2.84 14.23
CA LYS A 12 -1.82 -2.95 13.58
C LYS A 12 -2.01 -4.30 12.88
N LEU A 13 -1.03 -4.72 12.08
CA LEU A 13 -1.07 -6.02 11.37
C LEU A 13 -1.12 -7.19 12.37
N SER A 14 -0.34 -7.12 13.44
CA SER A 14 -0.31 -8.17 14.47
C SER A 14 -1.65 -8.29 15.22
N LYS A 15 -2.34 -7.17 15.47
CA LYS A 15 -3.64 -7.16 16.15
C LYS A 15 -4.76 -7.78 15.33
N VAL A 16 -4.68 -7.71 14.00
CA VAL A 16 -5.70 -8.29 13.12
C VAL A 16 -5.29 -9.65 12.56
N ALA A 17 -4.09 -10.11 12.88
CA ALA A 17 -3.60 -11.40 12.43
C ALA A 17 -4.47 -12.54 12.95
N GLY A 18 -4.87 -13.46 12.05
CA GLY A 18 -5.75 -14.57 12.36
C GLY A 18 -7.23 -14.21 12.55
N SER A 19 -7.62 -12.92 12.39
CA SER A 19 -9.06 -12.59 12.29
C SER A 19 -9.63 -13.12 10.95
N PRO A 20 -10.93 -13.40 10.88
CA PRO A 20 -11.54 -13.92 9.65
C PRO A 20 -11.56 -12.89 8.51
N ASP A 21 -11.41 -11.59 8.81
CA ASP A 21 -11.49 -10.55 7.80
C ASP A 21 -10.32 -10.57 6.80
N ILE A 22 -10.55 -10.08 5.59
CA ILE A 22 -9.51 -9.83 4.61
C ILE A 22 -8.77 -8.54 5.00
N LYS A 23 -7.45 -8.63 5.22
CA LYS A 23 -6.61 -7.48 5.57
C LYS A 23 -6.16 -6.78 4.28
N VAL A 24 -6.62 -5.55 4.10
CA VAL A 24 -6.34 -4.75 2.91
C VAL A 24 -5.36 -3.65 3.26
N ILE A 25 -4.16 -3.73 2.72
CA ILE A 25 -3.10 -2.75 2.92
C ILE A 25 -3.14 -1.77 1.76
N THR A 26 -3.67 -0.59 2.02
CA THR A 26 -3.79 0.48 1.03
C THR A 26 -2.71 1.55 1.22
N GLY A 27 -2.63 2.48 0.32
CA GLY A 27 -1.68 3.60 0.41
C GLY A 27 -1.17 4.01 -0.97
N ILE A 28 -0.64 5.22 -1.06
CA ILE A 28 -0.11 5.72 -2.32
C ILE A 28 1.02 4.84 -2.85
N ARG A 29 1.24 4.88 -4.16
CA ARG A 29 2.34 4.17 -4.80
C ARG A 29 3.68 4.56 -4.18
N ARG A 30 4.56 3.55 -3.95
CA ARG A 30 5.91 3.71 -3.37
C ARG A 30 5.97 4.22 -1.91
N CYS A 31 4.86 4.22 -1.15
CA CYS A 31 4.88 4.53 0.29
C CYS A 31 5.44 3.41 1.18
N GLY A 32 5.72 2.23 0.61
CA GLY A 32 6.38 1.12 1.31
C GLY A 32 5.48 -0.07 1.67
N LYS A 33 4.30 -0.23 1.06
CA LYS A 33 3.37 -1.35 1.31
C LYS A 33 4.02 -2.73 1.16
N SER A 34 4.65 -2.98 0.00
CA SER A 34 5.33 -4.26 -0.29
C SER A 34 6.41 -4.58 0.75
N LYS A 35 7.20 -3.57 1.16
CA LYS A 35 8.24 -3.75 2.17
C LYS A 35 7.67 -3.99 3.57
N LEU A 36 6.54 -3.38 3.88
CA LEU A 36 5.81 -3.66 5.13
C LEU A 36 5.28 -5.10 5.15
N LEU A 37 4.70 -5.55 4.04
CA LEU A 37 4.19 -6.91 3.90
C LEU A 37 5.32 -7.96 3.99
N GLU A 38 6.46 -7.73 3.33
CA GLU A 38 7.67 -8.58 3.44
C GLU A 38 8.19 -8.65 4.89
N ALA A 39 8.27 -7.49 5.59
CA ALA A 39 8.71 -7.44 6.97
C ALA A 39 7.75 -8.21 7.90
N PHE A 40 6.45 -8.06 7.65
CA PHE A 40 5.43 -8.78 8.42
C PHE A 40 5.46 -10.29 8.15
N ALA A 41 5.63 -10.72 6.90
CA ALA A 41 5.84 -12.12 6.55
C ALA A 41 7.05 -12.74 7.28
N SER A 42 8.15 -11.98 7.36
CA SER A 42 9.35 -12.40 8.09
C SER A 42 9.09 -12.53 9.59
N GLN A 43 8.35 -11.60 10.18
CA GLN A 43 7.96 -11.66 11.59
C GLN A 43 7.05 -12.86 11.88
N LEU A 44 6.08 -13.14 11.01
CA LEU A 44 5.18 -14.29 11.18
C LEU A 44 5.96 -15.61 11.14
N ARG A 45 6.88 -15.78 10.17
CA ARG A 45 7.74 -16.99 10.09
C ARG A 45 8.66 -17.13 11.31
N SER A 46 9.12 -16.01 11.89
CA SER A 46 9.96 -16.05 13.10
C SER A 46 9.16 -16.42 14.34
N ASN A 47 7.92 -15.95 14.43
CA ASN A 47 7.03 -16.23 15.57
C ASN A 47 6.40 -17.63 15.50
N ASP A 48 6.11 -18.11 14.29
CA ASP A 48 5.54 -19.42 14.02
C ASP A 48 6.25 -20.06 12.81
N PRO A 49 7.33 -20.80 13.05
CA PRO A 49 8.07 -21.49 11.97
C PRO A 49 7.25 -22.56 11.24
N SER A 50 6.14 -23.03 11.82
CA SER A 50 5.22 -23.98 11.18
C SER A 50 4.20 -23.33 10.26
N ALA A 51 4.04 -22.00 10.32
CA ALA A 51 3.11 -21.28 9.47
C ALA A 51 3.51 -21.34 7.99
N ASN A 52 2.54 -21.70 7.15
CA ASN A 52 2.69 -21.69 5.70
C ASN A 52 2.36 -20.29 5.16
N VAL A 53 3.36 -19.58 4.65
CA VAL A 53 3.18 -18.24 4.07
C VAL A 53 3.28 -18.32 2.54
N ILE A 54 2.13 -18.23 1.88
CA ILE A 54 1.98 -18.19 0.42
C ILE A 54 2.04 -16.73 0.00
N HIS A 55 3.16 -16.30 -0.60
CA HIS A 55 3.38 -14.90 -0.97
C HIS A 55 3.46 -14.76 -2.48
N VAL A 56 2.52 -14.03 -3.07
CA VAL A 56 2.45 -13.68 -4.49
C VAL A 56 2.72 -12.18 -4.62
N ASN A 57 3.70 -11.83 -5.47
CA ASN A 57 4.03 -10.43 -5.73
C ASN A 57 3.97 -10.17 -7.25
N PHE A 58 2.91 -9.54 -7.71
CA PHE A 58 2.68 -9.27 -9.13
C PHE A 58 3.65 -8.27 -9.76
N ASN A 59 4.58 -7.67 -9.01
CA ASN A 59 5.69 -6.92 -9.60
C ASN A 59 6.80 -7.84 -10.14
N LEU A 60 6.75 -9.15 -9.85
CA LEU A 60 7.74 -10.13 -10.29
C LEU A 60 7.18 -10.98 -11.44
N LEU A 61 7.99 -11.16 -12.48
CA LEU A 61 7.60 -11.91 -13.69
C LEU A 61 7.21 -13.37 -13.41
N GLU A 62 7.75 -13.97 -12.36
CA GLU A 62 7.42 -15.35 -11.96
C GLU A 62 5.93 -15.54 -11.64
N PHE A 63 5.23 -14.46 -11.24
CA PHE A 63 3.80 -14.47 -10.94
C PHE A 63 2.91 -13.97 -12.09
N GLU A 64 3.48 -13.55 -13.23
CA GLU A 64 2.72 -13.16 -14.42
C GLU A 64 1.69 -14.22 -14.86
N PRO A 65 2.00 -15.55 -14.81
CA PRO A 65 1.02 -16.60 -15.15
C PRO A 65 -0.21 -16.64 -14.21
N LEU A 66 -0.16 -15.96 -13.05
CA LEU A 66 -1.24 -15.87 -12.07
C LEU A 66 -2.11 -14.61 -12.24
N ALA A 67 -1.91 -13.83 -13.30
CA ALA A 67 -2.61 -12.55 -13.52
C ALA A 67 -4.11 -12.70 -13.85
N GLU A 68 -4.65 -13.91 -13.74
CA GLU A 68 -6.07 -14.23 -13.92
C GLU A 68 -6.56 -15.00 -12.67
N TYR A 69 -7.76 -14.69 -12.19
CA TYR A 69 -8.28 -15.15 -10.90
C TYR A 69 -8.33 -16.67 -10.72
N HIS A 70 -8.60 -17.45 -11.77
CA HIS A 70 -8.59 -18.92 -11.69
C HIS A 70 -7.18 -19.46 -11.45
N ALA A 71 -6.19 -18.88 -12.14
CA ALA A 71 -4.80 -19.29 -11.96
C ALA A 71 -4.30 -18.95 -10.55
N LEU A 72 -4.62 -17.73 -10.07
CA LEU A 72 -4.30 -17.31 -8.71
C LEU A 72 -4.95 -18.22 -7.66
N HIS A 73 -6.23 -18.49 -7.80
CA HIS A 73 -6.97 -19.36 -6.88
C HIS A 73 -6.37 -20.76 -6.83
N THR A 74 -6.17 -21.39 -8.00
CA THR A 74 -5.58 -22.74 -8.13
C THR A 74 -4.16 -22.78 -7.54
N TYR A 75 -3.37 -21.74 -7.75
CA TYR A 75 -2.04 -21.63 -7.17
C TYR A 75 -2.07 -21.65 -5.65
N VAL A 76 -2.95 -20.84 -5.03
CA VAL A 76 -3.09 -20.77 -3.57
C VAL A 76 -3.56 -22.13 -3.01
N GLU A 77 -4.57 -22.77 -3.63
CA GLU A 77 -5.06 -24.08 -3.19
C GLU A 77 -3.98 -25.18 -3.28
N LYS A 78 -3.17 -25.16 -4.34
CA LYS A 78 -2.06 -26.11 -4.51
C LYS A 78 -0.99 -25.99 -3.42
N HIS A 79 -0.83 -24.79 -2.86
CA HIS A 79 0.16 -24.52 -1.80
C HIS A 79 -0.44 -24.59 -0.38
N TYR A 80 -1.70 -24.99 -0.24
CA TYR A 80 -2.31 -25.23 1.06
C TYR A 80 -1.65 -26.41 1.76
N ILE A 81 -1.37 -26.25 3.05
CA ILE A 81 -0.83 -27.33 3.90
C ILE A 81 -1.83 -27.57 5.04
N GLU A 82 -2.36 -28.80 5.09
CA GLU A 82 -3.28 -29.20 6.13
C GLU A 82 -2.59 -29.25 7.50
N GLY A 83 -3.30 -28.79 8.53
CA GLY A 83 -2.77 -28.73 9.90
C GLY A 83 -1.83 -27.55 10.20
N CYS A 84 -1.50 -26.75 9.19
CA CYS A 84 -0.72 -25.51 9.37
C CYS A 84 -1.61 -24.29 9.30
N ARG A 85 -1.15 -23.18 9.91
CA ARG A 85 -1.74 -21.88 9.67
C ARG A 85 -1.32 -21.41 8.28
N ASN A 86 -2.31 -21.32 7.36
CA ASN A 86 -2.06 -20.88 5.99
C ASN A 86 -2.32 -19.38 5.85
N ILE A 87 -1.30 -18.64 5.49
CA ILE A 87 -1.31 -17.18 5.37
C ILE A 87 -1.08 -16.83 3.90
N VAL A 88 -2.05 -16.15 3.29
CA VAL A 88 -1.98 -15.72 1.89
C VAL A 88 -1.67 -14.23 1.85
N MET A 89 -0.58 -13.86 1.18
CA MET A 89 -0.14 -12.49 0.99
C MET A 89 -0.04 -12.19 -0.50
N ILE A 90 -0.84 -11.24 -0.99
CA ILE A 90 -0.85 -10.87 -2.41
C ILE A 90 -0.52 -9.39 -2.54
N ASP A 91 0.61 -9.10 -3.15
CA ASP A 91 1.09 -7.73 -3.39
C ASP A 91 0.69 -7.26 -4.78
N GLU A 92 0.13 -6.02 -4.88
CA GLU A 92 -0.41 -5.38 -6.08
C GLU A 92 -1.55 -6.21 -6.72
N VAL A 93 -2.51 -6.62 -5.89
CA VAL A 93 -3.61 -7.52 -6.27
C VAL A 93 -4.40 -7.08 -7.50
N GLN A 94 -4.49 -5.77 -7.78
CA GLN A 94 -5.16 -5.23 -8.96
C GLN A 94 -4.49 -5.61 -10.30
N MET A 95 -3.30 -6.19 -10.27
CA MET A 95 -2.66 -6.75 -11.47
C MET A 95 -3.25 -8.10 -11.89
N CYS A 96 -4.05 -8.73 -11.03
CA CYS A 96 -4.79 -9.95 -11.34
C CYS A 96 -6.22 -9.60 -11.76
N GLU A 97 -6.60 -9.96 -12.99
CA GLU A 97 -7.95 -9.73 -13.49
C GLU A 97 -8.97 -10.60 -12.73
N GLY A 98 -10.03 -9.97 -12.22
CA GLY A 98 -11.08 -10.66 -11.44
C GLY A 98 -10.62 -11.14 -10.06
N PHE A 99 -9.55 -10.56 -9.50
CA PHE A 99 -8.97 -10.95 -8.23
C PHE A 99 -10.00 -11.06 -7.11
N GLU A 100 -11.04 -10.22 -7.10
CA GLU A 100 -12.10 -10.25 -6.10
C GLU A 100 -12.82 -11.60 -6.03
N ARG A 101 -12.94 -12.31 -7.15
CA ARG A 101 -13.55 -13.65 -7.21
C ARG A 101 -12.67 -14.68 -6.51
N ALA A 102 -11.36 -14.65 -6.79
CA ALA A 102 -10.40 -15.54 -6.13
C ALA A 102 -10.38 -15.29 -4.62
N ILE A 103 -10.26 -14.03 -4.21
CA ILE A 103 -10.20 -13.65 -2.79
C ILE A 103 -11.47 -14.03 -2.05
N ASN A 104 -12.66 -13.75 -2.62
CA ASN A 104 -13.93 -14.12 -2.00
C ASN A 104 -14.08 -15.64 -1.87
N SER A 105 -13.64 -16.43 -2.86
CA SER A 105 -13.64 -17.89 -2.79
C SER A 105 -12.72 -18.43 -1.71
N LEU A 106 -11.47 -17.92 -1.67
CA LEU A 106 -10.50 -18.30 -0.63
C LEU A 106 -10.99 -17.93 0.77
N HIS A 107 -11.57 -16.74 0.93
CA HIS A 107 -12.15 -16.28 2.18
C HIS A 107 -13.32 -17.17 2.64
N ALA A 108 -14.22 -17.52 1.72
CA ALA A 108 -15.39 -18.38 2.02
C ALA A 108 -14.99 -19.80 2.45
N SER A 109 -13.79 -20.26 2.11
CA SER A 109 -13.28 -21.56 2.53
C SER A 109 -12.86 -21.60 4.01
N GLU A 110 -12.68 -20.42 4.66
CA GLU A 110 -12.23 -20.25 6.06
C GLU A 110 -10.88 -20.92 6.39
N LYS A 111 -10.07 -21.19 5.35
CA LYS A 111 -8.79 -21.90 5.49
C LYS A 111 -7.57 -20.97 5.58
N TYR A 112 -7.74 -19.70 5.24
CA TYR A 112 -6.65 -18.77 4.99
C TYR A 112 -6.75 -17.48 5.79
N ASP A 113 -5.62 -17.00 6.27
CA ASP A 113 -5.44 -15.66 6.80
C ASP A 113 -4.96 -14.75 5.65
N ILE A 114 -5.85 -13.91 5.09
CA ILE A 114 -5.64 -13.25 3.80
C ILE A 114 -5.21 -11.79 3.97
N TYR A 115 -4.10 -11.44 3.33
CA TYR A 115 -3.55 -10.08 3.24
C TYR A 115 -3.39 -9.71 1.76
N ILE A 116 -3.93 -8.57 1.37
CA ILE A 116 -3.77 -8.05 0.02
C ILE A 116 -3.24 -6.61 0.07
N THR A 117 -2.43 -6.24 -0.92
CA THR A 117 -2.03 -4.85 -1.10
C THR A 117 -2.49 -4.32 -2.43
N GLY A 118 -2.68 -3.01 -2.50
CA GLY A 118 -2.93 -2.28 -3.74
C GLY A 118 -2.79 -0.78 -3.55
N SER A 119 -2.76 -0.03 -4.65
CA SER A 119 -2.74 1.43 -4.56
C SER A 119 -4.13 1.98 -4.21
N ASN A 120 -4.19 3.13 -3.48
CA ASN A 120 -5.46 3.78 -3.11
C ASN A 120 -6.36 4.05 -4.32
N ALA A 121 -5.79 4.28 -5.49
CA ALA A 121 -6.58 4.53 -6.69
C ALA A 121 -7.44 3.32 -7.11
N PHE A 122 -7.02 2.11 -6.80
CA PHE A 122 -7.73 0.88 -7.17
C PHE A 122 -8.49 0.25 -6.00
N LEU A 123 -8.03 0.48 -4.76
CA LEU A 123 -8.62 -0.09 -3.55
C LEU A 123 -9.11 1.03 -2.61
N LEU A 124 -9.99 1.92 -3.08
CA LEU A 124 -10.66 2.88 -2.21
C LEU A 124 -11.69 2.16 -1.31
N SER A 125 -11.88 2.65 -0.10
CA SER A 125 -12.77 2.07 0.91
C SER A 125 -14.19 1.80 0.38
N SER A 126 -14.69 2.69 -0.51
CA SER A 126 -16.00 2.49 -1.17
C SER A 126 -16.03 1.28 -2.11
N ASP A 127 -14.93 1.03 -2.82
CA ASP A 127 -14.82 -0.11 -3.72
C ASP A 127 -14.62 -1.41 -2.92
N LEU A 128 -13.82 -1.38 -1.85
CA LEU A 128 -13.58 -2.52 -0.96
C LEU A 128 -14.87 -3.00 -0.29
N SER A 129 -15.71 -2.08 0.20
CA SER A 129 -16.98 -2.44 0.82
C SER A 129 -17.95 -3.11 -0.17
N THR A 130 -17.86 -2.76 -1.45
CA THR A 130 -18.65 -3.36 -2.53
C THR A 130 -18.07 -4.70 -2.97
N LEU A 131 -16.75 -4.78 -3.17
CA LEU A 131 -16.05 -5.98 -3.66
C LEU A 131 -16.06 -7.12 -2.64
N PHE A 132 -15.92 -6.80 -1.35
CA PHE A 132 -15.78 -7.79 -0.28
C PHE A 132 -16.91 -7.77 0.76
N THR A 133 -18.01 -7.06 0.48
CA THR A 133 -19.24 -7.06 1.31
C THR A 133 -19.00 -6.80 2.80
N GLY A 134 -18.12 -5.84 3.14
CA GLY A 134 -17.84 -5.45 4.52
C GLY A 134 -16.98 -6.42 5.34
N ARG A 135 -16.33 -7.38 4.67
CA ARG A 135 -15.46 -8.40 5.32
C ARG A 135 -13.99 -8.01 5.26
N THR A 136 -13.68 -6.73 5.43
CA THR A 136 -12.32 -6.21 5.30
C THR A 136 -11.91 -5.37 6.50
N VAL A 137 -10.62 -5.47 6.84
CA VAL A 137 -9.94 -4.52 7.71
C VAL A 137 -8.91 -3.78 6.88
N GLU A 138 -9.13 -2.47 6.73
CA GLU A 138 -8.22 -1.61 5.97
C GLU A 138 -7.09 -1.07 6.84
N ILE A 139 -5.87 -1.15 6.31
CA ILE A 139 -4.66 -0.59 6.91
C ILE A 139 -4.06 0.37 5.89
N GLU A 140 -4.39 1.65 6.00
CA GLU A 140 -3.83 2.67 5.12
C GLU A 140 -2.41 3.01 5.54
N VAL A 141 -1.47 2.87 4.58
CA VAL A 141 -0.04 3.10 4.75
C VAL A 141 0.33 4.43 4.12
N PHE A 142 0.75 5.37 4.95
CA PHE A 142 1.25 6.67 4.53
C PHE A 142 2.77 6.64 4.23
N PRO A 143 3.31 7.63 3.53
CA PRO A 143 4.75 7.92 3.54
C PRO A 143 5.30 7.98 4.97
N PHE A 144 6.61 8.02 5.13
CA PHE A 144 7.19 8.09 6.47
C PHE A 144 6.67 9.30 7.25
N SER A 145 6.28 9.06 8.50
CA SER A 145 6.07 10.11 9.49
C SER A 145 7.41 10.76 9.87
N LEU A 146 7.36 11.92 10.53
CA LEU A 146 8.57 12.58 11.05
C LEU A 146 9.40 11.63 11.94
N ALA A 147 8.75 10.82 12.78
CA ALA A 147 9.44 9.87 13.65
C ALA A 147 10.14 8.76 12.84
N GLU A 148 9.47 8.21 11.82
CA GLU A 148 10.05 7.19 10.92
C GLU A 148 11.17 7.77 10.08
N PHE A 149 11.03 9.02 9.60
CA PHE A 149 12.08 9.76 8.89
C PHE A 149 13.30 9.96 9.78
N SER A 150 13.09 10.47 11.01
CA SER A 150 14.15 10.71 11.98
C SER A 150 14.94 9.42 12.28
N ALA A 151 14.22 8.31 12.52
CA ALA A 151 14.81 7.00 12.74
C ALA A 151 15.59 6.49 11.52
N TYR A 152 15.06 6.73 10.31
CA TYR A 152 15.72 6.31 9.06
C TYR A 152 17.00 7.09 8.79
N GLN A 153 16.97 8.39 9.02
CA GLN A 153 18.10 9.29 8.80
C GLN A 153 19.06 9.35 9.99
N GLU A 154 18.76 8.64 11.09
CA GLU A 154 19.53 8.63 12.33
C GLU A 154 19.72 10.03 12.94
N ILE A 155 18.67 10.89 12.79
CA ILE A 155 18.69 12.25 13.32
C ILE A 155 18.14 12.24 14.74
N THR A 156 18.94 12.72 15.70
CA THR A 156 18.57 12.78 17.12
C THR A 156 17.95 14.13 17.52
N SER A 157 18.25 15.19 16.78
CA SER A 157 17.71 16.54 17.04
C SER A 157 16.31 16.67 16.42
N PRO A 158 15.24 16.91 17.22
CA PRO A 158 13.89 17.09 16.69
C PRO A 158 13.75 18.30 15.77
N ALA A 159 14.46 19.38 16.03
CA ALA A 159 14.43 20.58 15.22
C ALA A 159 15.08 20.37 13.85
N GLU A 160 16.22 19.67 13.82
CA GLU A 160 16.88 19.30 12.56
C GLU A 160 16.02 18.31 11.77
N ALA A 161 15.46 17.28 12.44
CA ALA A 161 14.58 16.31 11.81
C ALA A 161 13.37 17.00 11.15
N LEU A 162 12.72 17.92 11.84
CA LEU A 162 11.59 18.67 11.31
C LEU A 162 11.99 19.53 10.10
N ALA A 163 13.08 20.32 10.23
CA ALA A 163 13.56 21.18 9.14
C ALA A 163 13.90 20.38 7.87
N ARG A 164 14.54 19.23 8.02
CA ARG A 164 14.85 18.33 6.90
C ARG A 164 13.60 17.65 6.36
N TYR A 165 12.71 17.16 7.22
CA TYR A 165 11.49 16.48 6.80
C TYR A 165 10.56 17.37 5.97
N VAL A 166 10.40 18.63 6.37
CA VAL A 166 9.61 19.62 5.61
C VAL A 166 10.18 19.82 4.21
N ARG A 167 11.51 19.79 4.05
CA ARG A 167 12.18 19.99 2.77
C ARG A 167 12.25 18.71 1.93
N GLU A 168 12.54 17.56 2.56
CA GLU A 168 12.82 16.31 1.87
C GLU A 168 11.57 15.42 1.68
N GLY A 169 10.51 15.68 2.47
CA GLY A 169 9.26 14.92 2.46
C GLY A 169 9.39 13.52 3.07
N GLY A 170 8.28 12.78 3.06
CA GLY A 170 8.18 11.44 3.68
C GLY A 170 8.30 10.25 2.71
N MET A 171 8.65 10.46 1.43
CA MET A 171 8.69 9.36 0.45
C MET A 171 9.94 8.50 0.59
N PRO A 172 9.82 7.22 1.05
CA PRO A 172 10.99 6.39 1.38
C PRO A 172 11.97 6.19 0.23
N GLY A 173 11.44 6.04 -0.99
CA GLY A 173 12.25 5.81 -2.18
C GLY A 173 13.11 7.00 -2.60
N SER A 174 12.79 8.22 -2.15
CA SER A 174 13.57 9.42 -2.48
C SER A 174 14.93 9.43 -1.77
N TYR A 175 15.03 8.79 -0.60
CA TYR A 175 16.24 8.85 0.24
C TYR A 175 17.43 8.02 -0.27
N ILE A 176 17.24 7.23 -1.34
CA ILE A 176 18.37 6.57 -2.01
C ILE A 176 19.23 7.56 -2.78
N TYR A 177 18.71 8.75 -3.12
CA TYR A 177 19.40 9.78 -3.85
C TYR A 177 20.07 10.77 -2.90
N GLN A 178 21.38 10.97 -3.05
CA GLN A 178 22.13 11.96 -2.28
C GLN A 178 21.85 13.38 -2.74
N ASP A 179 21.68 13.56 -4.05
CA ASP A 179 21.41 14.85 -4.68
C ASP A 179 19.96 15.28 -4.51
N GLU A 180 19.74 16.52 -4.09
CA GLU A 180 18.42 17.10 -3.84
C GLU A 180 17.55 17.17 -5.11
N ARG A 181 18.16 17.51 -6.26
CA ARG A 181 17.42 17.58 -7.53
C ARG A 181 16.93 16.21 -7.96
N MET A 182 17.75 15.17 -7.73
CA MET A 182 17.34 13.78 -8.02
C MET A 182 16.20 13.33 -7.10
N ARG A 183 16.21 13.76 -5.83
CA ARG A 183 15.07 13.49 -4.91
C ARG A 183 13.79 14.14 -5.39
N PHE A 184 13.85 15.42 -5.79
CA PHE A 184 12.69 16.12 -6.33
C PHE A 184 12.19 15.50 -7.64
N SER A 185 13.10 15.13 -8.55
CA SER A 185 12.73 14.42 -9.78
C SER A 185 11.99 13.13 -9.48
N TYR A 186 12.50 12.32 -8.54
CA TYR A 186 11.84 11.08 -8.12
C TYR A 186 10.43 11.33 -7.56
N ILE A 187 10.26 12.34 -6.71
CA ILE A 187 8.94 12.67 -6.13
C ILE A 187 7.99 13.16 -7.22
N SER A 188 8.47 13.99 -8.15
CA SER A 188 7.71 14.46 -9.31
C SER A 188 7.23 13.30 -10.18
N ASP A 189 8.12 12.35 -10.48
CA ASP A 189 7.77 11.14 -11.27
C ASP A 189 6.72 10.28 -10.56
N VAL A 190 6.81 10.15 -9.24
CA VAL A 190 5.80 9.44 -8.45
C VAL A 190 4.46 10.15 -8.52
N LEU A 191 4.45 11.47 -8.39
CA LEU A 191 3.25 12.30 -8.45
C LEU A 191 2.62 12.25 -9.86
N GLU A 192 3.42 12.37 -10.91
CA GLU A 192 2.93 12.22 -12.29
C GLU A 192 2.33 10.84 -12.55
N THR A 193 2.98 9.78 -12.09
CA THR A 193 2.44 8.42 -12.22
C THR A 193 1.11 8.28 -11.48
N LEU A 194 0.99 8.83 -10.27
CA LEU A 194 -0.25 8.83 -9.50
C LEU A 194 -1.37 9.58 -10.23
N ILE A 195 -1.08 10.80 -10.72
CA ILE A 195 -2.07 11.64 -11.40
C ILE A 195 -2.46 11.05 -12.75
N LEU A 196 -1.46 10.73 -13.59
CA LEU A 196 -1.71 10.35 -14.98
C LEU A 196 -2.16 8.90 -15.12
N ARG A 197 -1.61 7.99 -14.34
CA ARG A 197 -1.93 6.57 -14.44
C ARG A 197 -3.09 6.20 -13.52
N ASP A 198 -2.94 6.44 -12.22
CA ASP A 198 -3.87 5.88 -11.24
C ASP A 198 -5.20 6.64 -11.22
N ILE A 199 -5.18 7.97 -11.12
CA ILE A 199 -6.40 8.78 -11.04
C ILE A 199 -7.09 8.88 -12.41
N ARG A 200 -6.33 9.24 -13.44
CA ARG A 200 -6.88 9.42 -14.80
C ARG A 200 -7.51 8.14 -15.34
N GLN A 201 -6.85 7.00 -15.14
CA GLN A 201 -7.33 5.70 -15.62
C GLN A 201 -8.59 5.27 -14.86
N LYS A 202 -8.58 5.39 -13.53
CA LYS A 202 -9.72 5.01 -12.69
C LYS A 202 -10.97 5.80 -13.00
N TYR A 203 -10.84 7.12 -13.08
CA TYR A 203 -11.98 8.03 -13.29
C TYR A 203 -12.23 8.39 -14.75
N ARG A 204 -11.49 7.78 -15.70
CA ARG A 204 -11.59 8.01 -17.14
C ARG A 204 -11.50 9.48 -17.53
N ILE A 205 -10.65 10.25 -16.82
CA ILE A 205 -10.48 11.68 -17.05
C ILE A 205 -9.80 11.91 -18.41
N ARG A 206 -10.46 12.66 -19.31
CA ARG A 206 -9.97 12.89 -20.67
C ARG A 206 -8.83 13.91 -20.71
N ASN A 207 -8.92 14.98 -19.92
CA ASN A 207 -7.95 16.08 -19.93
C ASN A 207 -6.93 15.93 -18.79
N ALA A 208 -5.78 15.33 -19.11
CA ALA A 208 -4.69 15.11 -18.15
C ALA A 208 -4.04 16.44 -17.69
N GLU A 209 -3.95 17.42 -18.60
CA GLU A 209 -3.32 18.70 -18.27
C GLU A 209 -4.17 19.51 -17.27
N GLN A 210 -5.48 19.51 -17.48
CA GLN A 210 -6.40 20.17 -16.54
C GLN A 210 -6.38 19.49 -15.17
N LEU A 211 -6.31 18.16 -15.13
CA LEU A 211 -6.16 17.43 -13.87
C LEU A 211 -4.86 17.83 -13.15
N LYS A 212 -3.73 17.87 -13.87
CA LYS A 212 -2.43 18.27 -13.30
C LYS A 212 -2.49 19.70 -12.73
N ARG A 213 -3.00 20.66 -13.48
CA ARG A 213 -3.19 22.05 -13.02
C ARG A 213 -4.09 22.14 -11.77
N SER A 214 -5.16 21.34 -11.73
CA SER A 214 -6.03 21.27 -10.54
C SER A 214 -5.30 20.74 -9.31
N CYS A 215 -4.47 19.69 -9.49
CA CYS A 215 -3.66 19.17 -8.39
C CYS A 215 -2.61 20.18 -7.91
N GLU A 216 -1.91 20.84 -8.83
CA GLU A 216 -0.96 21.93 -8.51
C GLU A 216 -1.65 23.05 -7.73
N PHE A 217 -2.81 23.51 -8.22
CA PHE A 217 -3.60 24.52 -7.52
C PHE A 217 -4.00 24.09 -6.11
N LEU A 218 -4.46 22.85 -5.94
CA LEU A 218 -4.84 22.34 -4.62
C LEU A 218 -3.63 22.24 -3.67
N MET A 219 -2.46 21.83 -4.17
CA MET A 219 -1.25 21.77 -3.36
C MET A 219 -0.77 23.15 -2.92
N ASP A 220 -0.82 24.13 -3.81
CA ASP A 220 -0.41 25.49 -3.51
C ASP A 220 -1.38 26.23 -2.56
N ASN A 221 -2.64 25.78 -2.51
CA ASN A 221 -3.71 26.46 -1.77
C ASN A 221 -4.27 25.61 -0.61
N VAL A 222 -3.61 24.54 -0.21
CA VAL A 222 -4.12 23.62 0.81
C VAL A 222 -4.49 24.31 2.13
N CYS A 223 -3.72 25.30 2.55
CA CYS A 223 -3.99 26.07 3.77
C CYS A 223 -5.07 27.15 3.59
N LEU A 224 -5.29 27.62 2.36
CA LEU A 224 -6.23 28.70 2.05
C LEU A 224 -7.67 28.20 1.89
N LEU A 225 -7.87 26.94 1.55
CA LEU A 225 -9.20 26.35 1.38
C LEU A 225 -10.04 26.33 2.66
N TYR A 226 -9.40 26.38 3.83
CA TYR A 226 -10.08 26.42 5.13
C TYR A 226 -10.48 27.82 5.57
N THR A 227 -9.96 28.87 4.91
CA THR A 227 -10.21 30.28 5.26
C THR A 227 -11.21 30.96 4.32
N SER A 228 -11.61 30.30 3.25
CA SER A 228 -12.65 30.83 2.36
C SER A 228 -14.02 30.63 3.00
N PRO A 229 -14.84 31.68 3.14
CA PRO A 229 -16.22 31.55 3.61
C PRO A 229 -17.00 30.66 2.66
N SER A 230 -17.83 29.80 3.23
CA SER A 230 -18.70 28.93 2.43
C SER A 230 -19.65 29.82 1.58
N PRO A 231 -19.89 29.48 0.31
CA PRO A 231 -20.87 30.19 -0.51
C PRO A 231 -22.32 30.14 0.03
N ARG A 232 -22.52 29.45 1.16
CA ARG A 232 -23.82 29.25 1.83
C ARG A 232 -23.95 30.01 3.15
N ASP A 233 -22.89 30.72 3.58
CA ASP A 233 -22.91 31.69 4.69
C ASP A 233 -23.17 33.10 4.11
#